data_23411ce2f266d2dfa5c292aef541d5d2
#
_entry.id   23411ce2f266d2dfa5c292aef541d5d2
#
_cell.length_a   1.000
_cell.length_b   1.000
_cell.length_c   1.000
_cell.angle_alpha   90.00
_cell.angle_beta   90.00
_cell.angle_gamma   90.00
#
_symmetry.space_group_name_H-M   'P 1'
#
loop_
_entity.id
_entity.type
_entity.pdbx_description
1 polymer ?
#
loop_
_entity_poly.entity_id
_entity_poly.type
_entity_poly.pdbx_seq_one_letter_code
_entity_poly.pdbx_strand_id
1 'polypeptide(L)'
;MLRYSGINLTGVAIASALFSLAAQASAIDLLANERPVNAPVSTAAVALLPSPNVLVTPGTLTVATSSTNSPPLALLASDNQTRIGSDPDIARLIADGLGLKLKLVPASWEEWPLGLTARRYDVAMFNIAVTEERKQRFDFAVYRADNHAFVVKKSSAITRINQPAEIAGKRIIVASGTNQERILLKWDEENRAKGLPPVEPIYLTDDASATLSLLSGRADAQFGPHSIAAYKAALNGQTRLVGSGPFRAWVAVTTKKGNGLAAALSASLNSAIDSGRYAQVLTRWGEQDEAVKTSVINPEGIHY
;
A
#
# COMPACT_ATOMS: atom_id res chain seq x y z
N MET A 1 45.48 -4.20 -72.34
CA MET A 1 46.12 -4.21 -71.01
C MET A 1 45.58 -3.07 -70.19
N LEU A 2 44.68 -3.34 -69.32
CA LEU A 2 44.25 -2.37 -68.25
C LEU A 2 43.83 -3.18 -67.03
N ARG A 3 44.58 -3.03 -65.94
CA ARG A 3 44.34 -3.65 -64.63
C ARG A 3 43.29 -2.87 -63.91
N TYR A 4 42.24 -3.53 -63.45
CA TYR A 4 41.30 -2.96 -62.42
C TYR A 4 41.70 -3.42 -61.03
N SER A 5 41.95 -2.43 -60.21
CA SER A 5 42.33 -2.56 -58.82
C SER A 5 41.03 -2.77 -57.98
N GLY A 6 41.00 -3.80 -57.12
CA GLY A 6 39.90 -4.09 -56.24
C GLY A 6 39.89 -3.18 -55.02
N ILE A 7 38.71 -2.70 -54.71
CA ILE A 7 38.45 -1.95 -53.48
C ILE A 7 37.89 -2.92 -52.43
N ASN A 8 38.68 -3.13 -51.37
CA ASN A 8 38.24 -3.85 -50.17
C ASN A 8 37.35 -2.93 -49.29
N LEU A 9 36.07 -3.24 -49.16
CA LEU A 9 35.19 -2.66 -48.17
C LEU A 9 35.27 -3.50 -46.88
N THR A 10 36.03 -3.00 -45.92
CA THR A 10 35.99 -3.49 -44.53
C THR A 10 34.73 -2.96 -43.84
N GLY A 11 33.73 -3.83 -43.65
CA GLY A 11 32.54 -3.54 -42.88
C GLY A 11 32.87 -3.47 -41.38
N VAL A 12 32.71 -2.30 -40.81
CA VAL A 12 32.74 -2.10 -39.33
C VAL A 12 31.42 -2.53 -38.78
N ALA A 13 31.36 -3.67 -38.10
CA ALA A 13 30.21 -4.10 -37.33
C ALA A 13 30.17 -3.30 -35.99
N ILE A 14 29.26 -2.36 -35.91
CA ILE A 14 28.95 -1.67 -34.64
C ILE A 14 28.05 -2.61 -33.84
N ALA A 15 28.64 -3.29 -32.85
CA ALA A 15 27.90 -4.04 -31.85
C ALA A 15 27.25 -3.07 -30.85
N SER A 16 25.97 -2.82 -31.04
CA SER A 16 25.14 -2.07 -30.07
C SER A 16 24.93 -2.95 -28.85
N ALA A 17 25.73 -2.77 -27.81
CA ALA A 17 25.53 -3.35 -26.51
C ALA A 17 24.31 -2.64 -25.85
N LEU A 18 23.15 -3.26 -25.92
CA LEU A 18 21.98 -2.89 -25.11
C LEU A 18 22.29 -3.28 -23.66
N PHE A 19 22.75 -2.32 -22.87
CA PHE A 19 22.76 -2.42 -21.42
C PHE A 19 21.33 -2.39 -20.94
N SER A 20 20.76 -3.57 -20.71
CA SER A 20 19.55 -3.71 -19.90
C SER A 20 19.91 -3.33 -18.47
N LEU A 21 19.61 -2.09 -18.06
CA LEU A 21 19.52 -1.73 -16.65
C LEU A 21 18.32 -2.48 -16.07
N ALA A 22 18.53 -3.71 -15.62
CA ALA A 22 17.65 -4.33 -14.68
C ALA A 22 17.79 -3.50 -13.38
N ALA A 23 16.80 -2.67 -13.07
CA ALA A 23 16.67 -2.06 -11.76
C ALA A 23 16.59 -3.22 -10.76
N GLN A 24 17.72 -3.53 -10.12
CA GLN A 24 17.74 -4.42 -8.96
C GLN A 24 16.94 -3.67 -7.91
N ALA A 25 15.75 -4.19 -7.60
CA ALA A 25 15.04 -3.76 -6.40
C ALA A 25 16.00 -4.00 -5.23
N SER A 26 16.56 -2.92 -4.70
CA SER A 26 17.42 -2.96 -3.52
C SER A 26 16.62 -3.66 -2.42
N ALA A 27 17.18 -4.72 -1.86
CA ALA A 27 16.53 -5.39 -0.75
C ALA A 27 16.30 -4.37 0.38
N ILE A 28 15.07 -4.33 0.92
CA ILE A 28 14.73 -3.41 2.02
C ILE A 28 15.60 -3.76 3.22
N ASP A 29 16.41 -2.81 3.69
CA ASP A 29 17.25 -2.96 4.88
C ASP A 29 16.39 -2.73 6.13
N LEU A 30 15.83 -3.79 6.67
CA LEU A 30 14.95 -3.74 7.84
C LEU A 30 15.66 -3.16 9.05
N LEU A 31 16.94 -3.48 9.29
CA LEU A 31 17.69 -3.00 10.44
C LEU A 31 17.97 -1.49 10.36
N ALA A 32 18.32 -0.99 9.17
CA ALA A 32 18.46 0.45 8.95
C ALA A 32 17.12 1.18 9.12
N ASN A 33 16.02 0.52 8.75
CA ASN A 33 14.66 1.06 8.83
C ASN A 33 14.07 1.09 10.24
N GLU A 34 14.72 0.46 11.23
CA GLU A 34 14.37 0.64 12.64
C GLU A 34 14.65 2.05 13.16
N ARG A 35 15.56 2.78 12.50
CA ARG A 35 15.83 4.18 12.85
C ARG A 35 14.71 5.08 12.33
N PRO A 36 14.08 5.89 13.22
CA PRO A 36 12.99 6.75 12.81
C PRO A 36 13.45 7.85 11.83
N VAL A 37 12.58 8.19 10.88
CA VAL A 37 12.69 9.42 10.09
C VAL A 37 11.81 10.46 10.77
N ASN A 38 12.39 11.55 11.22
CA ASN A 38 11.68 12.64 11.90
C ASN A 38 11.41 13.80 10.95
N ALA A 39 10.33 14.54 11.19
CA ALA A 39 9.98 15.75 10.48
C ALA A 39 10.07 16.98 11.38
N PRO A 40 10.37 18.17 10.83
CA PRO A 40 10.27 19.41 11.59
C PRO A 40 8.80 19.73 11.90
N VAL A 41 8.57 20.45 13.00
CA VAL A 41 7.23 20.97 13.32
C VAL A 41 6.79 21.98 12.27
N SER A 42 5.58 21.82 11.76
CA SER A 42 4.95 22.74 10.82
C SER A 42 3.98 23.67 11.54
N THR A 43 4.36 24.94 11.69
CA THR A 43 3.49 25.94 12.33
C THR A 43 2.13 26.06 11.63
N ALA A 44 2.11 25.92 10.32
CA ALA A 44 0.87 25.94 9.52
C ALA A 44 -0.04 24.73 9.85
N ALA A 45 0.53 23.54 10.02
CA ALA A 45 -0.23 22.36 10.39
C ALA A 45 -0.74 22.44 11.84
N VAL A 46 0.11 22.91 12.76
CA VAL A 46 -0.26 23.11 14.17
C VAL A 46 -1.43 24.09 14.31
N ALA A 47 -1.43 25.18 13.53
CA ALA A 47 -2.51 26.17 13.53
C ALA A 47 -3.88 25.60 13.08
N LEU A 48 -3.89 24.47 12.37
CA LEU A 48 -5.11 23.78 11.92
C LEU A 48 -5.59 22.70 12.91
N LEU A 49 -4.84 22.43 13.99
CA LEU A 49 -5.29 21.50 15.02
C LEU A 49 -6.57 22.06 15.66
N PRO A 50 -7.63 21.26 15.72
CA PRO A 50 -8.82 21.65 16.50
C PRO A 50 -8.46 21.75 17.99
N SER A 51 -9.46 22.09 18.81
CA SER A 51 -9.28 22.12 20.27
C SER A 51 -8.50 20.91 20.80
N PRO A 52 -7.61 21.08 21.80
CA PRO A 52 -6.84 19.98 22.39
C PRO A 52 -7.68 18.77 22.84
N ASN A 53 -8.95 18.99 23.14
CA ASN A 53 -9.90 17.95 23.56
C ASN A 53 -10.38 17.04 22.41
N VAL A 54 -10.01 17.31 21.17
CA VAL A 54 -10.31 16.42 20.03
C VAL A 54 -9.50 15.13 20.10
N LEU A 55 -8.27 15.20 20.62
CA LEU A 55 -7.40 14.04 20.77
C LEU A 55 -7.84 13.16 21.94
N VAL A 56 -7.65 11.85 21.78
CA VAL A 56 -7.90 10.86 22.85
C VAL A 56 -7.02 11.15 24.07
N THR A 57 -5.80 11.54 23.83
CA THR A 57 -4.86 11.99 24.86
C THR A 57 -4.28 13.34 24.45
N PRO A 58 -4.48 14.42 25.23
CA PRO A 58 -3.90 15.72 24.91
C PRO A 58 -2.40 15.65 24.66
N GLY A 59 -1.93 16.31 23.60
CA GLY A 59 -0.53 16.33 23.20
C GLY A 59 0.01 15.04 22.57
N THR A 60 -0.85 14.06 22.29
CA THR A 60 -0.45 12.77 21.70
C THR A 60 -1.35 12.41 20.55
N LEU A 61 -0.78 12.10 19.38
CA LEU A 61 -1.49 11.49 18.27
C LEU A 61 -1.51 9.98 18.49
N THR A 62 -2.70 9.43 18.78
CA THR A 62 -2.89 7.99 18.96
C THR A 62 -3.32 7.38 17.62
N VAL A 63 -2.48 6.51 17.08
CA VAL A 63 -2.62 5.93 15.74
C VAL A 63 -2.83 4.43 15.83
N ALA A 64 -3.98 3.94 15.36
CA ALA A 64 -4.17 2.51 15.16
C ALA A 64 -3.41 2.04 13.91
N THR A 65 -2.66 0.96 14.06
CA THR A 65 -1.92 0.30 12.97
C THR A 65 -2.08 -1.21 13.05
N SER A 66 -1.75 -1.92 11.98
CA SER A 66 -1.93 -3.37 11.91
C SER A 66 -1.28 -4.10 13.09
N SER A 67 -2.02 -5.00 13.72
CA SER A 67 -1.49 -5.91 14.75
C SER A 67 -0.71 -7.08 14.15
N THR A 68 -0.93 -7.40 12.87
CA THR A 68 -0.22 -8.46 12.14
C THR A 68 1.01 -7.90 11.42
N ASN A 69 1.94 -8.79 11.05
CA ASN A 69 3.07 -8.42 10.21
C ASN A 69 2.66 -8.46 8.74
N SER A 70 2.66 -7.29 8.11
CA SER A 70 2.31 -7.08 6.70
C SER A 70 3.34 -6.15 6.04
N PRO A 71 4.63 -6.59 5.91
CA PRO A 71 5.66 -5.75 5.33
C PRO A 71 5.35 -5.44 3.85
N PRO A 72 5.70 -4.24 3.36
CA PRO A 72 6.47 -3.17 4.01
C PRO A 72 5.62 -2.23 4.87
N LEU A 73 4.30 -2.42 4.95
CA LEU A 73 3.35 -1.49 5.58
C LEU A 73 3.51 -1.42 7.11
N ALA A 74 3.49 -2.57 7.77
CA ALA A 74 3.65 -2.67 9.22
C ALA A 74 4.25 -4.02 9.62
N LEU A 75 5.24 -4.03 10.51
CA LEU A 75 5.85 -5.23 11.06
C LEU A 75 6.49 -4.91 12.41
N LEU A 76 6.95 -5.95 13.13
CA LEU A 76 7.74 -5.78 14.33
C LEU A 76 9.22 -5.61 13.97
N ALA A 77 9.91 -4.73 14.69
CA ALA A 77 11.34 -4.56 14.67
C ALA A 77 12.06 -5.78 15.29
N SER A 78 13.37 -5.75 15.29
CA SER A 78 14.22 -6.83 15.88
C SER A 78 13.99 -7.07 17.37
N ASP A 79 13.47 -6.05 18.09
CA ASP A 79 13.11 -6.15 19.51
C ASP A 79 11.78 -6.89 19.77
N ASN A 80 11.05 -7.28 18.73
CA ASN A 80 9.72 -7.89 18.77
C ASN A 80 8.65 -7.08 19.53
N GLN A 81 8.83 -5.79 19.67
CA GLN A 81 7.93 -4.86 20.38
C GLN A 81 7.62 -3.62 19.57
N THR A 82 8.66 -2.99 19.00
CA THR A 82 8.51 -1.75 18.24
C THR A 82 7.88 -2.03 16.89
N ARG A 83 6.83 -1.27 16.56
CA ARG A 83 6.23 -1.30 15.23
C ARG A 83 6.98 -0.39 14.29
N ILE A 84 7.43 -0.95 13.16
CA ILE A 84 8.06 -0.26 12.04
C ILE A 84 7.30 -0.55 10.75
N GLY A 85 7.58 0.17 9.68
CA GLY A 85 6.91 0.06 8.40
C GLY A 85 6.58 1.43 7.82
N SER A 86 6.10 1.47 6.60
CA SER A 86 5.73 2.75 5.96
C SER A 86 4.58 3.46 6.70
N ASP A 87 3.57 2.74 7.18
CA ASP A 87 2.48 3.34 7.94
C ASP A 87 2.94 3.91 9.28
N PRO A 88 3.72 3.21 10.16
CA PRO A 88 4.31 3.78 11.36
C PRO A 88 5.21 4.99 11.09
N ASP A 89 6.01 4.96 10.03
CA ASP A 89 6.90 6.06 9.71
C ASP A 89 6.16 7.31 9.24
N ILE A 90 5.16 7.16 8.37
CA ILE A 90 4.30 8.27 7.95
C ILE A 90 3.51 8.81 9.15
N ALA A 91 3.02 7.94 10.05
CA ALA A 91 2.40 8.37 11.29
C ALA A 91 3.34 9.24 12.14
N ARG A 92 4.63 8.90 12.22
CA ARG A 92 5.65 9.70 12.89
C ARG A 92 5.84 11.06 12.24
N LEU A 93 5.98 11.11 10.90
CA LEU A 93 6.10 12.39 10.19
C LEU A 93 4.92 13.31 10.48
N ILE A 94 3.70 12.75 10.54
CA ILE A 94 2.49 13.51 10.86
C ILE A 94 2.53 14.02 12.31
N ALA A 95 2.85 13.15 13.28
CA ALA A 95 2.91 13.53 14.68
C ALA A 95 3.98 14.59 14.94
N ASP A 96 5.18 14.41 14.37
CA ASP A 96 6.29 15.37 14.47
C ASP A 96 5.90 16.72 13.86
N GLY A 97 5.32 16.73 12.66
CA GLY A 97 4.86 17.95 11.98
C GLY A 97 3.78 18.70 12.76
N LEU A 98 2.98 18.00 13.55
CA LEU A 98 1.98 18.58 14.46
C LEU A 98 2.53 18.93 15.85
N GLY A 99 3.80 18.65 16.14
CA GLY A 99 4.37 18.85 17.47
C GLY A 99 3.77 17.92 18.54
N LEU A 100 3.24 16.76 18.14
CA LEU A 100 2.59 15.79 19.02
C LEU A 100 3.49 14.58 19.28
N LYS A 101 3.32 13.96 20.44
CA LYS A 101 3.91 12.63 20.68
C LYS A 101 3.15 11.60 19.84
N LEU A 102 3.87 10.61 19.30
CA LEU A 102 3.26 9.48 18.62
C LEU A 102 3.00 8.34 19.59
N LYS A 103 1.76 7.78 19.56
CA LYS A 103 1.42 6.51 20.22
C LYS A 103 0.81 5.56 19.19
N LEU A 104 1.50 4.48 18.88
CA LEU A 104 0.96 3.41 18.04
C LEU A 104 0.16 2.43 18.88
N VAL A 105 -1.02 2.04 18.38
CA VAL A 105 -1.93 1.08 18.99
C VAL A 105 -2.16 -0.06 18.00
N PRO A 106 -1.68 -1.28 18.28
CA PRO A 106 -1.97 -2.44 17.44
C PRO A 106 -3.48 -2.74 17.45
N ALA A 107 -4.07 -2.91 16.26
CA ALA A 107 -5.47 -3.30 16.11
C ALA A 107 -5.64 -4.24 14.91
N SER A 108 -6.76 -4.96 14.83
CA SER A 108 -7.08 -5.75 13.65
C SER A 108 -7.75 -4.90 12.56
N TRP A 109 -7.76 -5.43 11.33
CA TRP A 109 -8.46 -4.80 10.23
C TRP A 109 -9.95 -4.60 10.52
N GLU A 110 -10.57 -5.56 11.16
CA GLU A 110 -12.00 -5.57 11.47
C GLU A 110 -12.36 -4.56 12.56
N GLU A 111 -11.40 -4.22 13.45
CA GLU A 111 -11.64 -3.35 14.60
C GLU A 111 -11.47 -1.86 14.32
N TRP A 112 -10.70 -1.46 13.28
CA TRP A 112 -10.36 -0.07 13.09
C TRP A 112 -11.58 0.86 12.92
N PRO A 113 -12.67 0.49 12.22
CA PRO A 113 -13.80 1.39 12.04
C PRO A 113 -14.54 1.67 13.36
N LEU A 114 -14.73 0.63 14.16
CA LEU A 114 -15.38 0.74 15.45
C LEU A 114 -14.49 1.48 16.45
N GLY A 115 -13.19 1.23 16.44
CA GLY A 115 -12.24 1.90 17.33
C GLY A 115 -12.16 3.40 17.10
N LEU A 116 -12.18 3.88 15.85
CA LEU A 116 -12.28 5.31 15.53
C LEU A 116 -13.60 5.91 16.03
N THR A 117 -14.70 5.22 15.77
CA THR A 117 -16.03 5.68 16.22
C THR A 117 -16.11 5.78 17.74
N ALA A 118 -15.55 4.80 18.45
CA ALA A 118 -15.50 4.73 19.92
C ALA A 118 -14.38 5.59 20.55
N ARG A 119 -13.61 6.34 19.75
CA ARG A 119 -12.49 7.18 20.22
C ARG A 119 -11.43 6.38 21.00
N ARG A 120 -11.13 5.15 20.58
CA ARG A 120 -10.01 4.38 21.14
C ARG A 120 -8.66 4.91 20.64
N TYR A 121 -8.66 5.58 19.49
CA TYR A 121 -7.54 6.26 18.85
C TYR A 121 -8.04 7.43 18.00
N ASP A 122 -7.13 8.34 17.64
CA ASP A 122 -7.45 9.55 16.87
C ASP A 122 -7.56 9.28 15.40
N VAL A 123 -6.67 8.42 14.90
CA VAL A 123 -6.57 8.05 13.48
C VAL A 123 -6.28 6.56 13.33
N ALA A 124 -6.58 6.03 12.14
CA ALA A 124 -6.23 4.68 11.73
C ALA A 124 -5.42 4.71 10.43
N MET A 125 -4.36 3.89 10.38
CA MET A 125 -3.47 3.71 9.24
C MET A 125 -3.28 2.20 9.00
N PHE A 126 -3.96 1.67 7.97
CA PHE A 126 -4.04 0.25 7.63
C PHE A 126 -4.10 0.04 6.12
N ASN A 127 -3.39 0.86 5.35
CA ASN A 127 -3.60 0.89 3.90
C ASN A 127 -5.09 1.12 3.52
N ILE A 128 -5.76 2.02 4.24
CA ILE A 128 -7.20 2.24 4.08
C ILE A 128 -7.46 3.02 2.80
N ALA A 129 -8.11 2.38 1.83
CA ALA A 129 -8.55 3.03 0.62
C ALA A 129 -9.74 3.97 0.89
N VAL A 130 -9.73 5.14 0.26
CA VAL A 130 -10.87 6.05 0.23
C VAL A 130 -11.97 5.45 -0.64
N THR A 131 -13.16 5.28 -0.07
CA THR A 131 -14.36 4.86 -0.80
C THR A 131 -15.52 5.78 -0.45
N GLU A 132 -16.47 5.96 -1.35
CA GLU A 132 -17.63 6.83 -1.09
C GLU A 132 -18.44 6.33 0.11
N GLU A 133 -18.53 5.01 0.31
CA GLU A 133 -19.19 4.43 1.47
C GLU A 133 -18.48 4.80 2.78
N ARG A 134 -17.14 4.68 2.84
CA ARG A 134 -16.36 5.03 4.04
C ARG A 134 -16.43 6.51 4.36
N LYS A 135 -16.53 7.40 3.37
CA LYS A 135 -16.69 8.86 3.52
C LYS A 135 -18.00 9.24 4.23
N GLN A 136 -18.97 8.34 4.33
CA GLN A 136 -20.18 8.59 5.13
C GLN A 136 -19.87 8.66 6.63
N ARG A 137 -18.79 8.01 7.09
CA ARG A 137 -18.45 7.84 8.51
C ARG A 137 -17.11 8.41 8.93
N PHE A 138 -16.21 8.63 7.97
CA PHE A 138 -14.81 9.01 8.21
C PHE A 138 -14.39 10.15 7.31
N ASP A 139 -13.36 10.89 7.77
CA ASP A 139 -12.61 11.85 6.98
C ASP A 139 -11.20 11.31 6.71
N PHE A 140 -10.61 11.72 5.60
CA PHE A 140 -9.40 11.15 5.02
C PHE A 140 -8.39 12.23 4.67
N ALA A 141 -7.12 12.01 5.02
CA ALA A 141 -5.98 12.77 4.48
C ALA A 141 -5.09 11.77 3.70
N VAL A 142 -5.01 11.93 2.38
CA VAL A 142 -4.30 10.99 1.50
C VAL A 142 -2.81 11.05 1.73
N TYR A 143 -2.17 9.88 1.88
CA TYR A 143 -0.73 9.78 2.00
C TYR A 143 -0.07 8.87 0.96
N ARG A 144 -0.83 8.08 0.20
CA ARG A 144 -0.30 7.17 -0.81
C ARG A 144 -1.37 6.84 -1.86
N ALA A 145 -0.96 6.34 -3.01
CA ALA A 145 -1.85 5.83 -4.03
C ALA A 145 -1.47 4.37 -4.34
N ASP A 146 -2.21 3.43 -3.76
CA ASP A 146 -1.95 1.99 -3.89
C ASP A 146 -2.56 1.43 -5.17
N ASN A 147 -1.86 0.47 -5.75
CA ASN A 147 -2.38 -0.42 -6.78
C ASN A 147 -2.83 -1.74 -6.13
N HIS A 148 -3.76 -2.43 -6.78
CA HIS A 148 -4.10 -3.79 -6.41
C HIS A 148 -3.18 -4.77 -7.15
N ALA A 149 -2.97 -5.96 -6.58
CA ALA A 149 -2.22 -7.01 -7.26
C ALA A 149 -2.88 -8.37 -7.11
N PHE A 150 -2.91 -9.12 -8.21
CA PHE A 150 -3.11 -10.55 -8.19
C PHE A 150 -1.77 -11.26 -8.12
N VAL A 151 -1.62 -12.14 -7.14
CA VAL A 151 -0.41 -12.90 -6.85
C VAL A 151 -0.70 -14.38 -6.96
N VAL A 152 0.22 -15.11 -7.59
CA VAL A 152 0.17 -16.57 -7.67
C VAL A 152 1.51 -17.15 -7.20
N LYS A 153 1.54 -18.45 -6.84
CA LYS A 153 2.81 -19.12 -6.64
C LYS A 153 3.64 -19.11 -7.93
N LYS A 154 4.95 -19.06 -7.82
CA LYS A 154 5.86 -18.92 -8.98
C LYS A 154 5.66 -19.99 -10.04
N SER A 155 5.37 -21.23 -9.63
CA SER A 155 5.12 -22.38 -10.54
C SER A 155 3.69 -22.46 -11.10
N SER A 156 2.81 -21.48 -10.82
CA SER A 156 1.42 -21.48 -11.32
C SER A 156 1.39 -21.35 -12.84
N ALA A 157 0.44 -22.03 -13.48
CA ALA A 157 0.16 -21.87 -14.92
C ALA A 157 -0.60 -20.57 -15.24
N ILE A 158 -1.16 -19.88 -14.22
CA ILE A 158 -1.88 -18.61 -14.41
C ILE A 158 -0.85 -17.53 -14.73
N THR A 159 -0.93 -16.97 -15.92
CA THR A 159 0.02 -15.94 -16.41
C THR A 159 -0.51 -14.52 -16.30
N ARG A 160 -1.84 -14.35 -16.23
CA ARG A 160 -2.51 -13.06 -16.22
C ARG A 160 -3.85 -13.10 -15.48
N ILE A 161 -4.15 -12.02 -14.72
CA ILE A 161 -5.47 -11.69 -14.16
C ILE A 161 -5.63 -10.17 -14.21
N ASN A 162 -6.28 -9.62 -15.24
CA ASN A 162 -6.52 -8.18 -15.41
C ASN A 162 -7.99 -7.86 -15.76
N GLN A 163 -8.83 -8.87 -15.88
CA GLN A 163 -10.24 -8.71 -16.26
C GLN A 163 -11.11 -9.80 -15.63
N PRO A 164 -12.44 -9.56 -15.50
CA PRO A 164 -13.35 -10.46 -14.81
C PRO A 164 -13.29 -11.93 -15.27
N ALA A 165 -13.28 -12.18 -16.57
CA ALA A 165 -13.27 -13.56 -17.10
C ALA A 165 -12.08 -14.41 -16.60
N GLU A 166 -10.97 -13.77 -16.21
CA GLU A 166 -9.74 -14.44 -15.79
C GLU A 166 -9.79 -14.93 -14.33
N ILE A 167 -10.81 -14.52 -13.54
CA ILE A 167 -11.06 -15.07 -12.19
C ILE A 167 -12.09 -16.20 -12.19
N ALA A 168 -12.79 -16.45 -13.28
CA ALA A 168 -13.86 -17.44 -13.34
C ALA A 168 -13.40 -18.83 -12.90
N GLY A 169 -14.13 -19.44 -11.97
CA GLY A 169 -13.86 -20.77 -11.42
C GLY A 169 -12.59 -20.90 -10.60
N LYS A 170 -11.96 -19.79 -10.19
CA LYS A 170 -10.73 -19.81 -9.39
C LYS A 170 -10.99 -19.60 -7.90
N ARG A 171 -10.15 -20.22 -7.07
CA ARG A 171 -10.10 -20.04 -5.63
C ARG A 171 -9.17 -18.85 -5.34
N ILE A 172 -9.73 -17.71 -4.89
CA ILE A 172 -8.99 -16.48 -4.73
C ILE A 172 -9.02 -16.02 -3.28
N ILE A 173 -7.84 -15.90 -2.67
CA ILE A 173 -7.70 -15.33 -1.33
C ILE A 173 -7.95 -13.83 -1.40
N VAL A 174 -8.79 -13.35 -0.48
CA VAL A 174 -9.10 -11.94 -0.28
C VAL A 174 -9.42 -11.69 1.19
N ALA A 175 -9.13 -10.49 1.70
CA ALA A 175 -9.54 -10.12 3.05
C ALA A 175 -10.94 -9.52 3.05
N SER A 176 -11.78 -9.92 4.02
CA SER A 176 -13.15 -9.43 4.14
C SER A 176 -13.20 -7.93 4.51
N GLY A 177 -14.20 -7.21 4.03
CA GLY A 177 -14.41 -5.78 4.27
C GLY A 177 -13.44 -4.87 3.50
N THR A 178 -12.65 -5.43 2.58
CA THR A 178 -11.71 -4.67 1.76
C THR A 178 -12.32 -4.19 0.45
N ASN A 179 -11.70 -3.20 -0.17
CA ASN A 179 -12.03 -2.79 -1.54
C ASN A 179 -11.71 -3.90 -2.56
N GLN A 180 -10.69 -4.72 -2.31
CA GLN A 180 -10.36 -5.88 -3.14
C GLN A 180 -11.48 -6.92 -3.13
N GLU A 181 -12.07 -7.21 -1.98
CA GLU A 181 -13.25 -8.08 -1.91
C GLU A 181 -14.38 -7.56 -2.78
N ARG A 182 -14.71 -6.27 -2.66
CA ARG A 182 -15.80 -5.69 -3.47
C ARG A 182 -15.52 -5.74 -4.96
N ILE A 183 -14.30 -5.49 -5.39
CA ILE A 183 -13.88 -5.64 -6.79
C ILE A 183 -14.05 -7.11 -7.23
N LEU A 184 -13.58 -8.05 -6.41
CA LEU A 184 -13.67 -9.48 -6.73
C LEU A 184 -15.12 -9.93 -6.89
N LEU A 185 -16.00 -9.54 -5.96
CA LEU A 185 -17.42 -9.88 -6.01
C LEU A 185 -18.14 -9.20 -7.18
N LYS A 186 -17.76 -7.97 -7.54
CA LYS A 186 -18.31 -7.29 -8.72
C LYS A 186 -17.90 -8.00 -10.01
N TRP A 187 -16.65 -8.41 -10.11
CA TRP A 187 -16.17 -9.20 -11.23
C TRP A 187 -16.86 -10.57 -11.33
N ASP A 188 -17.17 -11.20 -10.18
CA ASP A 188 -17.92 -12.45 -10.14
C ASP A 188 -19.37 -12.26 -10.62
N GLU A 189 -20.04 -11.17 -10.22
CA GLU A 189 -21.37 -10.81 -10.71
C GLU A 189 -21.40 -10.67 -12.25
N GLU A 190 -20.41 -9.98 -12.82
CA GLU A 190 -20.25 -9.82 -14.26
C GLU A 190 -20.02 -11.16 -14.98
N ASN A 191 -19.25 -12.06 -14.36
CA ASN A 191 -18.99 -13.40 -14.89
C ASN A 191 -20.25 -14.26 -14.88
N ARG A 192 -20.99 -14.25 -13.77
CA ARG A 192 -22.27 -14.98 -13.64
C ARG A 192 -23.30 -14.53 -14.69
N ALA A 193 -23.37 -13.20 -14.91
CA ALA A 193 -24.24 -12.65 -15.96
C ALA A 193 -23.89 -13.14 -17.38
N LYS A 194 -22.64 -13.55 -17.60
CA LYS A 194 -22.14 -14.14 -18.85
C LYS A 194 -22.12 -15.66 -18.86
N GLY A 195 -22.69 -16.33 -17.82
CA GLY A 195 -22.72 -17.79 -17.71
C GLY A 195 -21.35 -18.42 -17.40
N LEU A 196 -20.37 -17.66 -16.94
CA LEU A 196 -19.06 -18.17 -16.53
C LEU A 196 -19.12 -18.78 -15.12
N PRO A 197 -18.24 -19.75 -14.80
CA PRO A 197 -18.17 -20.33 -13.46
C PRO A 197 -17.89 -19.27 -12.40
N PRO A 198 -18.55 -19.34 -11.22
CA PRO A 198 -18.31 -18.39 -10.15
C PRO A 198 -16.89 -18.49 -9.58
N VAL A 199 -16.36 -17.37 -9.08
CA VAL A 199 -15.15 -17.38 -8.25
C VAL A 199 -15.47 -18.01 -6.89
N GLU A 200 -14.48 -18.64 -6.26
CA GLU A 200 -14.53 -19.11 -4.87
C GLU A 200 -13.64 -18.23 -4.00
N PRO A 201 -14.20 -17.24 -3.27
CA PRO A 201 -13.43 -16.40 -2.37
C PRO A 201 -12.96 -17.21 -1.14
N ILE A 202 -11.67 -17.11 -0.80
CA ILE A 202 -11.11 -17.65 0.43
C ILE A 202 -10.75 -16.49 1.34
N TYR A 203 -11.48 -16.34 2.43
CA TYR A 203 -11.32 -15.20 3.34
C TYR A 203 -10.18 -15.42 4.34
N LEU A 204 -9.06 -14.72 4.13
CA LEU A 204 -7.90 -14.73 5.02
C LEU A 204 -7.37 -13.30 5.16
N THR A 205 -7.25 -12.82 6.40
CA THR A 205 -6.67 -11.50 6.73
C THR A 205 -5.23 -11.62 7.21
N ASP A 206 -4.84 -12.77 7.75
CA ASP A 206 -3.47 -13.05 8.15
C ASP A 206 -2.60 -13.40 6.95
N ASP A 207 -1.52 -12.66 6.80
CA ASP A 207 -0.62 -12.74 5.65
C ASP A 207 0.17 -14.07 5.56
N ALA A 208 0.57 -14.64 6.69
CA ALA A 208 1.28 -15.90 6.73
C ALA A 208 0.36 -17.05 6.32
N SER A 209 -0.87 -17.08 6.84
CA SER A 209 -1.91 -18.03 6.46
C SER A 209 -2.27 -17.96 4.98
N ALA A 210 -2.40 -16.74 4.44
CA ALA A 210 -2.66 -16.50 3.02
C ALA A 210 -1.51 -17.04 2.15
N THR A 211 -0.27 -16.75 2.52
CA THR A 211 0.92 -17.24 1.81
C THR A 211 0.99 -18.77 1.83
N LEU A 212 0.77 -19.38 2.99
CA LEU A 212 0.77 -20.84 3.12
C LEU A 212 -0.32 -21.51 2.26
N SER A 213 -1.54 -20.94 2.25
CA SER A 213 -2.65 -21.41 1.43
C SER A 213 -2.33 -21.32 -0.08
N LEU A 214 -1.70 -20.22 -0.52
CA LEU A 214 -1.27 -20.05 -1.90
C LEU A 214 -0.17 -21.03 -2.30
N LEU A 215 0.87 -21.17 -1.49
CA LEU A 215 2.01 -22.05 -1.79
C LEU A 215 1.65 -23.53 -1.77
N SER A 216 0.75 -23.95 -0.88
CA SER A 216 0.23 -25.34 -0.80
C SER A 216 -0.74 -25.69 -1.93
N GLY A 217 -1.20 -24.70 -2.73
CA GLY A 217 -2.17 -24.91 -3.81
C GLY A 217 -3.62 -25.05 -3.32
N ARG A 218 -3.93 -24.69 -2.06
CA ARG A 218 -5.33 -24.58 -1.59
C ARG A 218 -6.04 -23.40 -2.25
N ALA A 219 -5.30 -22.35 -2.60
CA ALA A 219 -5.77 -21.24 -3.41
C ALA A 219 -5.00 -21.14 -4.72
N ASP A 220 -5.62 -20.58 -5.75
CA ASP A 220 -5.06 -20.38 -7.08
C ASP A 220 -4.36 -19.03 -7.19
N ALA A 221 -4.92 -17.99 -6.55
CA ALA A 221 -4.35 -16.65 -6.48
C ALA A 221 -4.70 -15.97 -5.15
N GLN A 222 -4.00 -14.87 -4.85
CA GLN A 222 -4.35 -13.91 -3.80
C GLN A 222 -4.57 -12.54 -4.46
N PHE A 223 -5.61 -11.83 -4.05
CA PHE A 223 -5.90 -10.46 -4.46
C PHE A 223 -5.77 -9.51 -3.27
N GLY A 224 -4.83 -8.59 -3.35
CA GLY A 224 -4.47 -7.71 -2.23
C GLY A 224 -3.74 -6.43 -2.65
N PRO A 225 -3.14 -5.70 -1.68
CA PRO A 225 -2.31 -4.54 -1.93
C PRO A 225 -1.06 -4.87 -2.75
N HIS A 226 -0.72 -3.98 -3.69
CA HIS A 226 0.46 -4.18 -4.54
C HIS A 226 1.77 -4.16 -3.76
N SER A 227 1.94 -3.21 -2.83
CA SER A 227 3.18 -3.08 -2.04
C SER A 227 3.52 -4.35 -1.26
N ILE A 228 2.54 -4.99 -0.61
CA ILE A 228 2.73 -6.27 0.10
C ILE A 228 3.11 -7.38 -0.89
N ALA A 229 2.41 -7.45 -2.02
CA ALA A 229 2.65 -8.45 -3.04
C ALA A 229 4.04 -8.34 -3.66
N ALA A 230 4.46 -7.13 -4.01
CA ALA A 230 5.77 -6.83 -4.58
C ALA A 230 6.90 -7.14 -3.60
N TYR A 231 6.75 -6.72 -2.33
CA TYR A 231 7.71 -7.03 -1.26
C TYR A 231 7.94 -8.53 -1.12
N LYS A 232 6.87 -9.33 -1.01
CA LYS A 232 6.97 -10.79 -0.89
C LYS A 232 7.62 -11.45 -2.11
N ALA A 233 7.23 -11.02 -3.30
CA ALA A 233 7.81 -11.58 -4.53
C ALA A 233 9.32 -11.31 -4.61
N ALA A 234 9.76 -10.12 -4.17
CA ALA A 234 11.18 -9.76 -4.11
C ALA A 234 11.95 -10.52 -3.03
N LEU A 235 11.33 -10.73 -1.84
CA LEU A 235 12.00 -11.32 -0.69
C LEU A 235 12.34 -12.80 -0.88
N ASN A 236 11.41 -13.61 -1.37
CA ASN A 236 11.56 -15.06 -1.36
C ASN A 236 11.47 -15.73 -2.75
N GLY A 237 11.06 -14.98 -3.76
CA GLY A 237 10.93 -15.49 -5.12
C GLY A 237 9.96 -16.68 -5.30
N GLN A 238 9.13 -16.98 -4.29
CA GLN A 238 8.18 -18.09 -4.32
C GLN A 238 6.84 -17.72 -4.97
N THR A 239 6.58 -16.42 -5.07
CA THR A 239 5.38 -15.86 -5.67
C THR A 239 5.72 -14.93 -6.82
N ARG A 240 4.75 -14.60 -7.64
CA ARG A 240 4.85 -13.57 -8.69
C ARG A 240 3.52 -12.87 -8.91
N LEU A 241 3.60 -11.61 -9.32
CA LEU A 241 2.45 -10.81 -9.72
C LEU A 241 2.01 -11.25 -11.12
N VAL A 242 0.69 -11.31 -11.33
CA VAL A 242 0.09 -11.71 -12.61
C VAL A 242 -0.98 -10.74 -13.09
N GLY A 243 -1.20 -9.66 -12.38
CA GLY A 243 -2.17 -8.64 -12.79
C GLY A 243 -2.53 -7.68 -11.68
N SER A 244 -3.43 -6.78 -11.99
CA SER A 244 -3.89 -5.73 -11.10
C SER A 244 -5.42 -5.62 -11.11
N GLY A 245 -5.96 -4.87 -10.15
CA GLY A 245 -7.35 -4.43 -10.16
C GLY A 245 -7.60 -3.32 -11.19
N PRO A 246 -8.87 -2.91 -11.35
CA PRO A 246 -9.29 -2.02 -12.44
C PRO A 246 -8.88 -0.55 -12.24
N PHE A 247 -8.47 -0.15 -11.03
CA PHE A 247 -8.13 1.23 -10.71
C PHE A 247 -7.09 1.32 -9.57
N ARG A 248 -6.51 2.51 -9.45
CA ARG A 248 -5.62 2.91 -8.36
C ARG A 248 -6.46 3.49 -7.22
N ALA A 249 -6.12 3.16 -5.98
CA ALA A 249 -6.84 3.59 -4.80
C ALA A 249 -6.07 4.69 -4.06
N TRP A 250 -6.75 5.76 -3.64
CA TRP A 250 -6.20 6.69 -2.65
C TRP A 250 -6.15 6.01 -1.28
N VAL A 251 -4.99 5.94 -0.70
CA VAL A 251 -4.76 5.44 0.67
C VAL A 251 -4.58 6.62 1.61
N ALA A 252 -5.29 6.59 2.73
CA ALA A 252 -5.38 7.77 3.57
C ALA A 252 -5.27 7.47 5.07
N VAL A 253 -4.71 8.43 5.80
CA VAL A 253 -4.92 8.56 7.23
C VAL A 253 -6.40 8.82 7.46
N THR A 254 -7.03 7.94 8.20
CA THR A 254 -8.47 7.93 8.41
C THR A 254 -8.81 8.39 9.81
N THR A 255 -9.73 9.33 9.94
CA THR A 255 -10.19 9.85 11.23
C THR A 255 -11.71 9.90 11.29
N LYS A 256 -12.29 10.05 12.49
CA LYS A 256 -13.74 10.15 12.67
C LYS A 256 -14.26 11.37 11.91
N LYS A 257 -15.35 11.20 11.16
CA LYS A 257 -15.97 12.27 10.37
C LYS A 257 -16.34 13.46 11.23
N GLY A 258 -15.99 14.65 10.73
CA GLY A 258 -16.39 15.92 11.33
C GLY A 258 -15.63 16.31 12.61
N ASN A 259 -14.57 15.59 12.99
CA ASN A 259 -13.77 15.95 14.15
C ASN A 259 -12.74 17.07 13.89
N GLY A 260 -12.58 17.50 12.63
CA GLY A 260 -11.69 18.59 12.21
C GLY A 260 -10.21 18.20 12.05
N LEU A 261 -9.79 16.98 12.37
CA LEU A 261 -8.39 16.58 12.30
C LEU A 261 -7.84 16.50 10.88
N ALA A 262 -8.66 16.17 9.88
CA ALA A 262 -8.21 15.91 8.52
C ALA A 262 -7.38 17.06 7.92
N ALA A 263 -7.73 18.32 8.23
CA ALA A 263 -7.00 19.49 7.75
C ALA A 263 -5.57 19.56 8.31
N ALA A 264 -5.42 19.36 9.61
CA ALA A 264 -4.13 19.36 10.27
C ALA A 264 -3.24 18.18 9.82
N LEU A 265 -3.83 16.99 9.67
CA LEU A 265 -3.16 15.79 9.16
C LEU A 265 -2.63 16.00 7.74
N SER A 266 -3.47 16.51 6.82
CA SER A 266 -3.10 16.81 5.44
C SER A 266 -2.01 17.89 5.36
N ALA A 267 -2.11 18.95 6.15
CA ALA A 267 -1.09 20.01 6.18
C ALA A 267 0.26 19.50 6.69
N SER A 268 0.26 18.64 7.73
CA SER A 268 1.47 18.01 8.23
C SER A 268 2.12 17.08 7.19
N LEU A 269 1.31 16.28 6.48
CA LEU A 269 1.78 15.45 5.37
C LEU A 269 2.39 16.30 4.25
N ASN A 270 1.76 17.39 3.86
CA ASN A 270 2.29 18.29 2.83
C ASN A 270 3.64 18.90 3.25
N SER A 271 3.78 19.31 4.52
CA SER A 271 5.08 19.74 5.05
C SER A 271 6.14 18.64 4.98
N ALA A 272 5.79 17.40 5.26
CA ALA A 272 6.69 16.25 5.13
C ALA A 272 7.06 15.96 3.67
N ILE A 273 6.13 16.16 2.72
CA ILE A 273 6.36 16.06 1.27
C ILE A 273 7.36 17.15 0.85
N ASP A 274 7.10 18.39 1.19
CA ASP A 274 7.91 19.56 0.80
C ASP A 274 9.34 19.48 1.36
N SER A 275 9.51 18.95 2.58
CA SER A 275 10.82 18.74 3.21
C SER A 275 11.58 17.51 2.70
N GLY A 276 10.99 16.70 1.82
CA GLY A 276 11.58 15.46 1.30
C GLY A 276 11.55 14.28 2.29
N ARG A 277 11.07 14.45 3.53
CA ARG A 277 11.01 13.38 4.54
C ARG A 277 10.06 12.27 4.15
N TYR A 278 8.93 12.64 3.54
CA TYR A 278 7.98 11.68 2.99
C TYR A 278 8.60 10.81 1.89
N ALA A 279 9.32 11.40 0.92
CA ALA A 279 10.00 10.66 -0.12
C ALA A 279 11.07 9.71 0.46
N GLN A 280 11.81 10.13 1.50
CA GLN A 280 12.75 9.29 2.21
C GLN A 280 12.09 8.06 2.82
N VAL A 281 10.90 8.21 3.43
CA VAL A 281 10.14 7.09 4.00
C VAL A 281 9.71 6.14 2.90
N LEU A 282 9.07 6.62 1.83
CA LEU A 282 8.60 5.73 0.77
C LEU A 282 9.75 4.98 0.07
N THR A 283 10.87 5.66 -0.17
CA THR A 283 12.05 5.03 -0.80
C THR A 283 12.60 3.89 0.04
N ARG A 284 12.74 4.07 1.35
CA ARG A 284 13.31 3.03 2.22
C ARG A 284 12.41 1.80 2.37
N TRP A 285 11.10 1.96 2.12
CA TRP A 285 10.13 0.88 2.13
C TRP A 285 9.79 0.33 0.74
N GLY A 286 10.41 0.88 -0.33
CA GLY A 286 10.19 0.42 -1.71
C GLY A 286 8.84 0.83 -2.29
N GLU A 287 8.24 1.90 -1.77
CA GLU A 287 6.91 2.39 -2.15
C GLU A 287 6.94 3.73 -2.92
N GLN A 288 8.11 4.12 -3.47
CA GLN A 288 8.27 5.41 -4.16
C GLN A 288 7.32 5.60 -5.34
N ASP A 289 6.91 4.50 -6.01
CA ASP A 289 5.99 4.54 -7.15
C ASP A 289 4.53 4.80 -6.73
N GLU A 290 4.25 4.69 -5.43
CA GLU A 290 2.95 4.96 -4.83
C GLU A 290 2.86 6.37 -4.21
N ALA A 291 3.92 7.17 -4.36
CA ALA A 291 3.99 8.52 -3.84
C ALA A 291 2.90 9.42 -4.42
N VAL A 292 2.37 10.30 -3.57
CA VAL A 292 1.50 11.40 -3.96
C VAL A 292 2.28 12.73 -3.98
N LYS A 293 1.92 13.63 -4.86
CA LYS A 293 2.55 14.96 -4.95
C LYS A 293 2.07 15.89 -3.85
N THR A 294 0.85 15.67 -3.38
CA THR A 294 0.22 16.45 -2.31
C THR A 294 -0.80 15.60 -1.59
N SER A 295 -0.93 15.77 -0.29
CA SER A 295 -2.02 15.22 0.49
C SER A 295 -3.29 16.01 0.23
N VAL A 296 -4.36 15.33 -0.14
CA VAL A 296 -5.69 15.90 -0.34
C VAL A 296 -6.68 15.32 0.66
N ILE A 297 -7.71 16.11 1.00
CA ILE A 297 -8.73 15.74 1.98
C ILE A 297 -9.96 15.24 1.23
N ASN A 298 -10.48 14.08 1.63
CA ASN A 298 -11.72 13.50 1.12
C ASN A 298 -11.84 13.53 -0.42
N PRO A 299 -10.82 13.08 -1.19
CA PRO A 299 -10.92 13.04 -2.64
C PRO A 299 -12.09 12.16 -3.08
N GLU A 300 -12.37 12.16 -4.37
CA GLU A 300 -13.27 11.17 -4.94
C GLU A 300 -12.75 9.77 -4.62
N GLY A 301 -13.62 8.97 -4.02
CA GLY A 301 -13.32 7.61 -3.59
C GLY A 301 -13.68 6.59 -4.67
N ILE A 302 -13.41 5.32 -4.35
CA ILE A 302 -13.82 4.21 -5.22
C ILE A 302 -15.33 4.11 -5.21
N HIS A 303 -15.91 4.00 -6.42
CA HIS A 303 -17.28 3.57 -6.70
C HIS A 303 -17.24 2.13 -7.20
N TYR A 304 -18.17 1.28 -6.73
CA TYR A 304 -18.26 -0.14 -7.10
C TYR A 304 -19.46 -0.42 -8.00
#